data_b0d7db75ced42bbe34749305452ab97d
#
_entry.id   b0d7db75ced42bbe34749305452ab97d
#
_cell.length_a   1.000
_cell.length_b   1.000
_cell.length_c   1.000
_cell.angle_alpha   90.00
_cell.angle_beta   90.00
_cell.angle_gamma   90.00
#
_symmetry.space_group_name_H-M   'P 1'
#
loop_
_entity.id
_entity.type
_entity.pdbx_description
1 polymer ?
#
loop_
_entity_poly.entity_id
_entity_poly.type
_entity_poly.pdbx_seq_one_letter_code
_entity_poly.pdbx_strand_id
1 'polypeptide(L)' 'MNRGALLRHLRRNGCYLKREGRSHSLWCNPRTGAVEAIPRHDEVPNRLARKICRALAVPEVGG' A
#
# COMPACT_ATOMS: atom_id res chain seq x y z
N MET A 1 -5.82 -7.28 7.74
CA MET A 1 -5.52 -5.89 8.10
C MET A 1 -6.52 -4.96 7.45
N ASN A 2 -6.99 -3.98 8.17
CA ASN A 2 -7.90 -2.98 7.61
C ASN A 2 -7.22 -2.17 6.50
N ARG A 3 -7.89 -2.03 5.35
CA ARG A 3 -7.32 -1.31 4.21
C ARG A 3 -6.98 0.14 4.55
N GLY A 4 -7.87 0.82 5.29
CA GLY A 4 -7.61 2.20 5.69
C GLY A 4 -6.36 2.36 6.53
N ALA A 5 -6.12 1.40 7.42
CA ALA A 5 -4.91 1.41 8.25
C ALA A 5 -3.65 1.22 7.39
N LEU A 6 -3.72 0.32 6.40
CA LEU A 6 -2.60 0.13 5.47
C LEU A 6 -2.32 1.41 4.69
N LEU A 7 -3.35 2.06 4.16
CA LEU A 7 -3.15 3.29 3.40
C LEU A 7 -2.56 4.41 4.25
N ARG A 8 -2.99 4.54 5.51
CA ARG A 8 -2.42 5.52 6.43
C ARG A 8 -0.94 5.24 6.68
N HIS A 9 -0.58 3.97 6.83
CA HIS A 9 0.81 3.55 7.00
C HIS A 9 1.66 3.95 5.78
N LEU A 10 1.13 3.71 4.59
CA LEU A 10 1.84 4.07 3.36
C LEU A 10 2.04 5.58 3.26
N ARG A 11 1.00 6.37 3.59
CA ARG A 11 1.12 7.83 3.57
C ARG A 11 2.15 8.34 4.55
N ARG A 12 2.20 7.78 5.76
CA ARG A 12 3.19 8.17 6.76
C ARG A 12 4.61 7.94 6.25
N ASN A 13 4.79 6.99 5.38
CA ASN A 13 6.09 6.64 4.83
C ASN A 13 6.33 7.27 3.45
N GLY A 14 5.55 8.29 3.10
CA GLY A 14 5.80 9.09 1.91
C GLY A 14 5.16 8.58 0.63
N CYS A 15 4.41 7.49 0.68
CA CYS A 15 3.71 7.00 -0.51
C CYS A 15 2.44 7.80 -0.76
N TYR A 16 2.00 7.80 -2.01
CA TYR A 16 0.79 8.52 -2.39
C TYR A 16 -0.02 7.71 -3.40
N LEU A 17 -1.30 8.02 -3.49
CA LEU A 17 -2.20 7.42 -4.47
C LEU A 17 -1.87 8.01 -5.83
N LYS A 18 -1.33 7.19 -6.72
CA LYS A 18 -0.97 7.62 -8.06
C LYS A 18 -2.16 7.61 -9.00
N ARG A 19 -2.99 6.56 -8.89
CA ARG A 19 -4.12 6.40 -9.79
C ARG A 19 -5.14 5.48 -9.18
N GLU A 20 -6.41 5.81 -9.34
CA GLU A 20 -7.50 4.96 -8.89
C GLU A 20 -7.98 4.11 -10.06
N GLY A 21 -7.90 2.79 -9.91
CA GLY A 21 -8.39 1.86 -10.90
C GLY A 21 -9.74 1.29 -10.49
N ARG A 22 -10.29 0.45 -11.34
CA ARG A 22 -11.60 -0.16 -11.10
C ARG A 22 -11.57 -1.14 -9.92
N SER A 23 -10.58 -2.02 -9.88
CA SER A 23 -10.46 -3.04 -8.83
C SER A 23 -9.30 -2.80 -7.89
N HIS A 24 -8.39 -1.92 -8.24
CA HIS A 24 -7.18 -1.67 -7.49
C HIS A 24 -6.83 -0.20 -7.50
N SER A 25 -6.20 0.24 -6.42
CA SER A 25 -5.63 1.57 -6.31
C SER A 25 -4.13 1.45 -6.51
N LEU A 26 -3.54 2.25 -7.39
CA LEU A 26 -2.10 2.25 -7.62
C LEU A 26 -1.44 3.27 -6.71
N TRP A 27 -0.53 2.80 -5.86
CA TRP A 27 0.21 3.64 -4.93
C TRP A 27 1.67 3.68 -5.32
N CYS A 28 2.31 4.80 -5.07
CA CYS A 28 3.68 5.04 -5.49
C CYS A 28 4.51 5.55 -4.33
N ASN A 29 5.75 5.05 -4.25
CA ASN A 29 6.76 5.64 -3.38
C ASN A 29 7.65 6.51 -4.25
N PRO A 30 7.55 7.86 -4.13
CA PRO A 30 8.31 8.75 -5.02
C PRO A 30 9.82 8.67 -4.81
N ARG A 31 10.25 8.21 -3.64
CA ARG A 31 11.67 8.08 -3.36
C ARG A 31 12.34 6.98 -4.18
N THR A 32 11.61 5.92 -4.47
CA THR A 32 12.16 4.78 -5.23
C THR A 32 11.55 4.65 -6.62
N GLY A 33 10.41 5.30 -6.85
CA GLY A 33 9.66 5.12 -8.09
C GLY A 33 8.81 3.87 -8.12
N ALA A 34 8.81 3.08 -7.05
CA ALA A 34 8.04 1.84 -7.00
C ALA A 34 6.55 2.12 -7.02
N VAL A 35 5.81 1.28 -7.74
CA VAL A 35 4.35 1.36 -7.83
C VAL A 35 3.78 -0.01 -7.50
N GLU A 36 2.72 -0.04 -6.70
CA GLU A 36 2.07 -1.28 -6.33
C GLU A 36 0.56 -1.14 -6.35
N ALA A 37 -0.12 -2.20 -6.77
CA ALA A 37 -1.58 -2.23 -6.80
C ALA A 37 -2.11 -2.71 -5.45
N ILE A 38 -3.08 -1.98 -4.90
CA ILE A 38 -3.70 -2.32 -3.63
C ILE A 38 -5.16 -2.63 -3.88
N PRO A 39 -5.64 -3.81 -3.46
CA PRO A 39 -7.04 -4.18 -3.71
C PRO A 39 -7.99 -3.24 -2.98
N ARG A 40 -9.20 -3.11 -3.50
CA ARG A 40 -10.20 -2.20 -2.95
C ARG A 40 -11.12 -2.86 -1.94
N HIS A 41 -10.70 -4.00 -1.40
CA HIS A 41 -11.43 -4.66 -0.32
C HIS A 41 -11.12 -3.99 1.02
N ASP A 42 -12.11 -3.93 1.90
CA ASP A 42 -11.94 -3.33 3.22
C ASP A 42 -10.90 -4.06 4.04
N GLU A 43 -10.76 -5.36 3.84
CA GLU A 43 -9.81 -6.18 4.57
C GLU A 43 -8.74 -6.70 3.63
N VAL A 44 -7.49 -6.41 3.96
CA VAL A 44 -6.33 -6.86 3.18
C VAL A 44 -5.62 -7.93 4.00
N PRO A 45 -5.43 -9.15 3.45
CA PRO A 45 -4.71 -10.18 4.20
C PRO A 45 -3.34 -9.67 4.66
N ASN A 46 -2.96 -10.01 5.89
CA ASN A 46 -1.71 -9.52 6.47
C ASN A 46 -0.50 -9.85 5.59
N ARG A 47 -0.50 -11.04 5.01
CA ARG A 47 0.56 -11.47 4.11
C ARG A 47 0.69 -10.54 2.90
N LEU A 48 -0.46 -10.18 2.32
CA LEU A 48 -0.48 -9.26 1.18
C LEU A 48 -0.07 -7.85 1.61
N ALA A 49 -0.52 -7.40 2.77
CA ALA A 49 -0.14 -6.08 3.29
C ALA A 49 1.38 -5.98 3.45
N ARG A 50 2.01 -7.02 3.99
CA ARG A 50 3.47 -7.04 4.13
C ARG A 50 4.18 -7.03 2.79
N LYS A 51 3.64 -7.80 1.81
CA LYS A 51 4.19 -7.80 0.46
C LYS A 51 4.12 -6.42 -0.18
N ILE A 52 2.98 -5.74 -0.01
CA ILE A 52 2.79 -4.39 -0.53
C ILE A 52 3.83 -3.44 0.07
N CYS A 53 4.03 -3.51 1.38
CA CYS A 53 5.03 -2.66 2.04
C CYS A 53 6.43 -2.92 1.51
N ARG A 54 6.80 -4.19 1.35
CA ARG A 54 8.12 -4.52 0.80
C ARG A 54 8.28 -4.01 -0.62
N ALA A 55 7.25 -4.18 -1.46
CA ALA A 55 7.30 -3.71 -2.84
C ALA A 55 7.43 -2.20 -2.93
N LEU A 56 6.82 -1.48 -2.00
CA LEU A 56 6.91 -0.01 -1.95
C LEU A 56 8.09 0.47 -1.12
N ALA A 57 8.95 -0.42 -0.66
CA ALA A 57 10.16 -0.08 0.09
C ALA A 57 9.87 0.72 1.37
N VAL A 58 8.81 0.37 2.07
CA VAL A 58 8.47 0.96 3.37
C VAL A 58 8.48 -0.14 4.44
N PRO A 59 8.58 0.23 5.72
CA PRO A 59 8.54 -0.76 6.79
C PRO A 59 7.25 -1.57 6.74
N GLU A 60 7.35 -2.86 7.06
CA GLU A 60 6.16 -3.71 7.08
C GLU A 60 5.25 -3.30 8.21
N VAL A 61 3.93 -3.37 7.94
CA VAL A 61 2.96 -3.08 8.97
C VAL A 61 3.07 -4.14 10.07
N GLY A 62 2.89 -3.65 11.27
CA GLY A 62 3.10 -4.35 12.47
C GLY A 62 2.54 -5.72 12.52
N GLY A 63 3.04 -6.53 12.76
CA GLY A 63 2.60 -7.78 12.73
C GLY A 63 2.68 -8.66 13.87
#